data_1a39790507840c9774a28d35bb91f82e
#
_entry.id   1a39790507840c9774a28d35bb91f82e
#
_cell.length_a   1.000
_cell.length_b   1.000
_cell.length_c   1.000
_cell.angle_alpha   90.00
_cell.angle_beta   90.00
_cell.angle_gamma   90.00
#
_symmetry.space_group_name_H-M   'P 1'
#
loop_
_entity.id
_entity.type
_entity.pdbx_description
1 polymer ?
#
loop_
_entity_poly.entity_id
_entity_poly.type
_entity_poly.pdbx_seq_one_letter_code
_entity_poly.pdbx_strand_id
1 'polypeptide(L)'
;MLMGTFARQMGGMGRISKGIVLSNLKGSQMQRRFFLKKMAVGVSLAVAGVSAAVAQSADTIKVGVLHSLSGTMAISETVLKDVALMAIEEINAKGGVLGKKLEPVVVDPASNWPLFAEKARQLISKDKVAVTFGCWTSVSRKSVLPVFEELNGLLFYPVQYEGEELSKNVYYTGAAPNQQAIPAVEYLMSKAGGGAKRWVLLGTDYVYPRTTNKILRAFLKAKGVDDKDIDEKYTPFGHSDYQTIVADIKKFAQGGKTAVISTINGDSNVPFYKELGNAGLKAKDVPVVAFSVGEEELRGVDTKPLVGHLAAWNYFMSLKNPANDEFKKKWAAYAKAKKLPGADKPLTNDPMEATYIGVHMWAQAAAKAKSVETDKIIPAINGQTFKGPSGFTAKMDEKNHHLHKPVFIGEVKADGQFSVVWKTPGPVRANPWSPYIPGNDKKKDVPEKS
;
A
#
# COMPACT_ATOMS: atom_id res chain seq x y z
N MET A 1 -14.85 5.06 -56.97
CA MET A 1 -13.88 4.74 -58.01
C MET A 1 -12.65 4.22 -57.33
N LEU A 2 -12.20 3.03 -57.40
CA LEU A 2 -12.34 1.71 -58.00
C LEU A 2 -12.01 0.72 -56.89
N MET A 3 -12.79 -0.15 -56.53
CA MET A 3 -13.00 -1.59 -56.76
C MET A 3 -11.82 -2.35 -57.37
N GLY A 4 -11.49 -3.48 -56.79
CA GLY A 4 -10.55 -4.48 -57.29
C GLY A 4 -10.52 -5.74 -56.38
N THR A 5 -11.49 -6.60 -56.58
CA THR A 5 -11.71 -7.99 -56.18
C THR A 5 -10.77 -8.95 -56.93
N PHE A 6 -10.38 -10.09 -56.33
CA PHE A 6 -10.24 -11.46 -56.88
C PHE A 6 -9.65 -12.38 -55.84
N ALA A 7 -10.26 -13.34 -55.23
CA ALA A 7 -10.94 -14.60 -55.57
C ALA A 7 -10.00 -15.77 -55.97
N ARG A 8 -10.08 -16.82 -55.14
CA ARG A 8 -10.07 -18.28 -55.41
C ARG A 8 -8.82 -18.95 -55.98
N GLN A 9 -8.35 -19.97 -55.31
CA GLN A 9 -8.37 -21.32 -55.90
C GLN A 9 -8.38 -22.45 -54.86
N MET A 10 -9.28 -23.38 -55.13
CA MET A 10 -9.54 -24.65 -54.47
C MET A 10 -8.62 -25.77 -55.02
N GLY A 11 -8.57 -26.88 -54.26
CA GLY A 11 -8.29 -28.24 -54.75
C GLY A 11 -7.24 -28.94 -53.91
N GLY A 12 -7.38 -30.13 -53.40
CA GLY A 12 -8.18 -31.25 -53.83
C GLY A 12 -8.11 -32.38 -52.82
N MET A 13 -9.09 -33.17 -52.84
CA MET A 13 -9.36 -34.40 -52.09
C MET A 13 -8.40 -35.55 -52.38
N GLY A 14 -8.20 -36.42 -51.41
CA GLY A 14 -7.58 -37.72 -51.55
C GLY A 14 -7.97 -38.68 -50.43
N ARG A 15 -9.10 -39.40 -50.58
CA ARG A 15 -9.49 -40.62 -49.88
C ARG A 15 -8.86 -41.82 -50.53
N ILE A 16 -8.48 -42.84 -49.75
CA ILE A 16 -8.55 -44.31 -50.00
C ILE A 16 -8.16 -44.99 -48.66
N SER A 17 -8.94 -45.70 -47.91
CA SER A 17 -9.67 -46.97 -48.04
C SER A 17 -8.85 -48.20 -47.65
N LYS A 18 -9.31 -48.84 -46.56
CA LYS A 18 -9.46 -50.26 -46.22
C LYS A 18 -8.32 -51.26 -46.35
N GLY A 19 -8.12 -52.04 -45.28
CA GLY A 19 -7.52 -53.36 -45.31
C GLY A 19 -7.60 -54.09 -43.99
N ILE A 20 -8.67 -54.91 -43.83
CA ILE A 20 -8.90 -55.91 -42.79
C ILE A 20 -8.11 -57.17 -43.15
N VAL A 21 -7.38 -57.76 -42.18
CA VAL A 21 -7.12 -59.21 -42.20
C VAL A 21 -7.19 -59.75 -40.78
N LEU A 22 -8.20 -60.60 -40.64
CA LEU A 22 -8.42 -61.59 -39.54
C LEU A 22 -7.62 -62.85 -39.89
N SER A 23 -6.89 -63.42 -38.96
CA SER A 23 -6.64 -64.86 -38.98
C SER A 23 -6.65 -65.44 -37.59
N ASN A 24 -7.61 -66.35 -37.42
CA ASN A 24 -7.81 -67.31 -36.34
C ASN A 24 -6.61 -68.24 -36.22
N LEU A 25 -6.37 -68.75 -35.02
CA LEU A 25 -6.29 -70.21 -34.81
C LEU A 25 -6.30 -70.60 -33.33
N LYS A 26 -7.13 -71.56 -33.11
CA LYS A 26 -7.58 -72.32 -31.98
C LYS A 26 -6.48 -73.16 -31.28
N GLY A 27 -6.81 -73.51 -30.04
CA GLY A 27 -6.40 -74.79 -29.39
C GLY A 27 -5.54 -74.49 -28.14
N SER A 28 -5.71 -75.03 -26.97
CA SER A 28 -6.48 -76.21 -26.54
C SER A 28 -6.74 -76.12 -25.04
N GLN A 29 -7.86 -76.62 -24.64
CA GLN A 29 -8.17 -76.96 -23.25
C GLN A 29 -7.33 -78.18 -22.84
N MET A 30 -6.89 -78.22 -21.63
CA MET A 30 -6.87 -79.35 -20.70
C MET A 30 -5.62 -79.25 -19.79
N GLN A 31 -5.80 -78.90 -18.56
CA GLN A 31 -5.67 -79.85 -17.45
C GLN A 31 -6.06 -79.19 -16.14
N ARG A 32 -7.19 -79.68 -15.69
CA ARG A 32 -7.67 -79.54 -14.32
C ARG A 32 -6.94 -80.57 -13.42
N ARG A 33 -6.81 -80.11 -12.15
CA ARG A 33 -6.76 -80.93 -10.94
C ARG A 33 -5.37 -81.25 -10.34
N PHE A 34 -5.42 -81.03 -9.01
CA PHE A 34 -4.51 -81.38 -7.94
C PHE A 34 -3.39 -80.38 -7.63
N PHE A 35 -3.69 -79.48 -6.68
CA PHE A 35 -3.05 -79.45 -5.36
C PHE A 35 -3.80 -78.52 -4.42
N LEU A 36 -4.82 -79.06 -3.76
CA LEU A 36 -5.32 -78.60 -2.50
C LEU A 36 -4.50 -79.28 -1.41
N LYS A 37 -3.84 -78.51 -0.61
CA LYS A 37 -3.63 -78.57 0.86
C LYS A 37 -2.27 -78.01 1.25
N LYS A 38 -2.40 -77.15 2.26
CA LYS A 38 -1.29 -76.59 3.08
C LYS A 38 -0.68 -75.30 2.54
N MET A 39 -1.26 -74.20 2.94
CA MET A 39 -0.68 -73.13 3.79
C MET A 39 -1.72 -72.08 4.06
N ALA A 40 -2.58 -72.38 5.02
CA ALA A 40 -3.25 -71.32 5.79
C ALA A 40 -2.28 -70.94 6.88
N VAL A 41 -1.60 -69.86 6.77
CA VAL A 41 -1.04 -68.90 7.79
C VAL A 41 -0.18 -67.93 7.01
N GLY A 42 -0.53 -66.67 6.99
CA GLY A 42 0.35 -65.60 6.45
C GLY A 42 -0.29 -64.59 5.53
N VAL A 43 -1.61 -64.42 5.50
CA VAL A 43 -2.21 -63.28 4.79
C VAL A 43 -3.17 -62.56 5.74
N SER A 44 -2.60 -62.00 6.78
CA SER A 44 -3.30 -61.08 7.67
C SER A 44 -2.28 -60.09 8.18
N LEU A 45 -1.87 -59.13 7.36
CA LEU A 45 -1.14 -57.87 7.75
C LEU A 45 -0.56 -57.20 6.50
N ALA A 46 -1.39 -56.95 5.50
CA ALA A 46 -1.03 -56.02 4.41
C ALA A 46 -2.23 -55.27 3.83
N VAL A 47 -3.23 -55.00 4.69
CA VAL A 47 -4.34 -54.09 4.37
C VAL A 47 -4.37 -52.99 5.43
N ALA A 48 -3.23 -52.41 5.69
CA ALA A 48 -3.14 -51.22 6.50
C ALA A 48 -2.12 -50.31 5.83
N GLY A 49 -2.57 -49.35 5.04
CA GLY A 49 -1.65 -48.32 4.57
C GLY A 49 -1.85 -47.76 3.19
N VAL A 50 -2.99 -47.99 2.54
CA VAL A 50 -3.41 -47.03 1.52
C VAL A 50 -4.38 -46.08 2.23
N SER A 51 -3.86 -45.33 3.21
CA SER A 51 -4.43 -44.02 3.53
C SER A 51 -4.34 -43.24 2.23
N ALA A 52 -5.47 -43.17 1.51
CA ALA A 52 -5.66 -42.13 0.55
C ALA A 52 -5.30 -40.83 1.29
N ALA A 53 -4.15 -40.26 0.98
CA ALA A 53 -3.91 -38.86 1.16
C ALA A 53 -4.96 -38.18 0.26
N VAL A 54 -6.19 -38.08 0.75
CA VAL A 54 -7.10 -37.02 0.36
C VAL A 54 -6.24 -35.81 0.58
N ALA A 55 -5.76 -35.18 -0.48
CA ALA A 55 -5.21 -33.86 -0.44
C ALA A 55 -6.35 -33.01 0.11
N GLN A 56 -6.37 -32.93 1.44
CA GLN A 56 -7.20 -32.00 2.16
C GLN A 56 -6.70 -30.66 1.63
N SER A 57 -7.51 -29.99 0.79
CA SER A 57 -7.23 -28.63 0.36
C SER A 57 -6.84 -27.90 1.64
N ALA A 58 -5.59 -27.51 1.75
CA ALA A 58 -5.09 -26.88 2.96
C ALA A 58 -6.06 -25.74 3.25
N ASP A 59 -6.82 -25.87 4.34
CA ASP A 59 -7.79 -24.86 4.74
C ASP A 59 -7.01 -23.59 5.04
N THR A 60 -6.99 -22.65 4.08
CA THR A 60 -6.24 -21.41 4.13
C THR A 60 -7.15 -20.27 4.60
N ILE A 61 -6.55 -19.21 5.14
CA ILE A 61 -7.24 -17.95 5.40
C ILE A 61 -6.89 -17.00 4.25
N LYS A 62 -7.87 -16.66 3.42
CA LYS A 62 -7.68 -15.71 2.34
C LYS A 62 -7.58 -14.29 2.89
N VAL A 63 -6.61 -13.53 2.38
CA VAL A 63 -6.38 -12.12 2.71
C VAL A 63 -6.25 -11.31 1.43
N GLY A 64 -6.97 -10.20 1.33
CA GLY A 64 -6.99 -9.34 0.15
C GLY A 64 -5.80 -8.40 0.11
N VAL A 65 -5.22 -8.20 -1.07
CA VAL A 65 -4.22 -7.16 -1.36
C VAL A 65 -4.74 -6.33 -2.52
N LEU A 66 -5.11 -5.08 -2.22
CA LEU A 66 -5.83 -4.18 -3.13
C LEU A 66 -4.97 -2.94 -3.40
N HIS A 67 -4.09 -3.03 -4.38
CA HIS A 67 -3.19 -1.96 -4.79
C HIS A 67 -3.12 -1.83 -6.31
N SER A 68 -3.03 -0.60 -6.82
CA SER A 68 -2.81 -0.34 -8.24
C SER A 68 -1.43 -0.82 -8.67
N LEU A 69 -1.41 -1.78 -9.59
CA LEU A 69 -0.18 -2.33 -10.19
C LEU A 69 0.06 -1.73 -11.59
N SER A 70 -0.90 -0.95 -12.07
CA SER A 70 -0.87 -0.20 -13.32
C SER A 70 -1.51 1.18 -13.16
N GLY A 71 -1.31 2.08 -14.14
CA GLY A 71 -1.79 3.46 -14.10
C GLY A 71 -0.92 4.40 -13.25
N THR A 72 -1.41 5.61 -12.97
CA THR A 72 -0.68 6.73 -12.38
C THR A 72 -0.15 6.48 -10.96
N MET A 73 -0.76 5.55 -10.22
CA MET A 73 -0.37 5.23 -8.85
C MET A 73 0.55 4.00 -8.73
N ALA A 74 0.84 3.29 -9.84
CA ALA A 74 1.67 2.09 -9.80
C ALA A 74 3.08 2.33 -9.24
N ILE A 75 3.65 3.52 -9.46
CA ILE A 75 4.96 3.93 -8.94
C ILE A 75 5.04 3.83 -7.40
N SER A 76 3.94 4.10 -6.71
CA SER A 76 3.85 4.09 -5.25
C SER A 76 3.23 2.79 -4.70
N GLU A 77 2.27 2.19 -5.41
CA GLU A 77 1.47 1.08 -4.86
C GLU A 77 2.05 -0.32 -5.11
N THR A 78 2.86 -0.50 -6.16
CA THR A 78 3.42 -1.83 -6.48
C THR A 78 4.26 -2.40 -5.34
N VAL A 79 5.10 -1.56 -4.71
CA VAL A 79 5.94 -1.99 -3.58
C VAL A 79 5.13 -2.31 -2.33
N LEU A 80 3.93 -1.73 -2.16
CA LEU A 80 3.04 -2.04 -1.04
C LEU A 80 2.44 -3.44 -1.18
N LYS A 81 2.04 -3.83 -2.40
CA LYS A 81 1.65 -5.21 -2.69
C LYS A 81 2.78 -6.17 -2.32
N ASP A 82 4.03 -5.86 -2.72
CA ASP A 82 5.16 -6.75 -2.48
C ASP A 82 5.52 -6.86 -0.99
N VAL A 83 5.49 -5.77 -0.23
CA VAL A 83 5.75 -5.83 1.22
C VAL A 83 4.63 -6.51 1.99
N ALA A 84 3.38 -6.39 1.55
CA ALA A 84 2.27 -7.17 2.12
C ALA A 84 2.49 -8.67 1.91
N LEU A 85 2.89 -9.09 0.70
CA LEU A 85 3.21 -10.48 0.39
C LEU A 85 4.41 -10.99 1.20
N MET A 86 5.45 -10.16 1.40
CA MET A 86 6.59 -10.51 2.27
C MET A 86 6.13 -10.76 3.70
N ALA A 87 5.32 -9.89 4.28
CA ALA A 87 4.81 -10.05 5.64
C ALA A 87 3.93 -11.31 5.78
N ILE A 88 3.11 -11.61 4.77
CA ILE A 88 2.30 -12.83 4.71
C ILE A 88 3.21 -14.07 4.67
N GLU A 89 4.27 -14.07 3.86
CA GLU A 89 5.23 -15.19 3.82
C GLU A 89 5.94 -15.37 5.17
N GLU A 90 6.31 -14.28 5.86
CA GLU A 90 6.90 -14.37 7.21
C GLU A 90 5.95 -14.99 8.23
N ILE A 91 4.68 -14.63 8.20
CA ILE A 91 3.64 -15.21 9.06
C ILE A 91 3.46 -16.69 8.73
N ASN A 92 3.42 -17.02 7.46
CA ASN A 92 3.29 -18.39 6.97
C ASN A 92 4.48 -19.28 7.35
N ALA A 93 5.69 -18.74 7.31
CA ALA A 93 6.90 -19.45 7.75
C ALA A 93 6.85 -19.81 9.25
N LYS A 94 6.14 -19.03 10.06
CA LYS A 94 5.93 -19.25 11.51
C LYS A 94 4.70 -20.11 11.83
N GLY A 95 4.05 -20.71 10.85
CA GLY A 95 2.89 -21.59 11.05
C GLY A 95 1.54 -20.96 10.64
N GLY A 96 1.54 -19.71 10.19
CA GLY A 96 0.32 -19.01 9.77
C GLY A 96 -0.48 -18.42 10.93
N VAL A 97 -1.77 -18.32 10.76
CA VAL A 97 -2.74 -17.79 11.75
C VAL A 97 -3.72 -18.90 12.10
N LEU A 98 -3.94 -19.15 13.38
CA LEU A 98 -4.83 -20.23 13.87
C LEU A 98 -4.49 -21.61 13.27
N GLY A 99 -3.20 -21.87 13.01
CA GLY A 99 -2.73 -23.11 12.39
C GLY A 99 -2.96 -23.21 10.87
N LYS A 100 -3.49 -22.16 10.23
CA LYS A 100 -3.76 -22.10 8.81
C LYS A 100 -2.81 -21.13 8.11
N LYS A 101 -2.40 -21.46 6.88
CA LYS A 101 -1.62 -20.53 6.06
C LYS A 101 -2.51 -19.39 5.56
N LEU A 102 -1.93 -18.20 5.45
CA LEU A 102 -2.54 -17.07 4.77
C LEU A 102 -2.37 -17.23 3.26
N GLU A 103 -3.45 -17.08 2.52
CA GLU A 103 -3.49 -17.11 1.05
C GLU A 103 -3.79 -15.70 0.53
N PRO A 104 -2.81 -15.01 -0.08
CA PRO A 104 -3.05 -13.68 -0.61
C PRO A 104 -3.90 -13.73 -1.89
N VAL A 105 -4.93 -12.90 -1.96
CA VAL A 105 -5.72 -12.62 -3.15
C VAL A 105 -5.36 -11.22 -3.61
N VAL A 106 -4.52 -11.13 -4.63
CA VAL A 106 -4.02 -9.86 -5.17
C VAL A 106 -4.93 -9.41 -6.32
N VAL A 107 -5.38 -8.17 -6.27
CA VAL A 107 -6.19 -7.55 -7.33
C VAL A 107 -5.61 -6.20 -7.72
N ASP A 108 -5.64 -5.90 -9.04
CA ASP A 108 -5.21 -4.62 -9.61
C ASP A 108 -6.43 -3.79 -10.01
N PRO A 109 -6.72 -2.67 -9.34
CA PRO A 109 -7.74 -1.72 -9.75
C PRO A 109 -7.24 -0.67 -10.75
N ALA A 110 -6.02 -0.77 -11.25
CA ALA A 110 -5.45 0.00 -12.36
C ALA A 110 -5.58 1.53 -12.20
N SER A 111 -5.43 2.06 -10.99
CA SER A 111 -5.61 3.50 -10.67
C SER A 111 -6.99 4.04 -11.07
N ASN A 112 -8.01 3.17 -11.13
CA ASN A 112 -9.38 3.50 -11.49
C ASN A 112 -10.29 3.40 -10.26
N TRP A 113 -10.81 4.51 -9.79
CA TRP A 113 -11.53 4.59 -8.51
C TRP A 113 -12.81 3.75 -8.47
N PRO A 114 -13.68 3.74 -9.48
CA PRO A 114 -14.80 2.80 -9.55
C PRO A 114 -14.37 1.33 -9.50
N LEU A 115 -13.27 0.97 -10.16
CA LEU A 115 -12.75 -0.40 -10.16
C LEU A 115 -12.23 -0.81 -8.78
N PHE A 116 -11.74 0.11 -7.95
CA PHE A 116 -11.42 -0.17 -6.53
C PHE A 116 -12.63 -0.71 -5.78
N ALA A 117 -13.80 -0.07 -5.91
CA ALA A 117 -15.03 -0.51 -5.26
C ALA A 117 -15.49 -1.89 -5.76
N GLU A 118 -15.40 -2.14 -7.07
CA GLU A 118 -15.72 -3.44 -7.67
C GLU A 118 -14.80 -4.54 -7.13
N LYS A 119 -13.48 -4.28 -7.10
CA LYS A 119 -12.49 -5.24 -6.58
C LYS A 119 -12.63 -5.47 -5.08
N ALA A 120 -12.97 -4.45 -4.29
CA ALA A 120 -13.29 -4.61 -2.87
C ALA A 120 -14.50 -5.53 -2.68
N ARG A 121 -15.57 -5.32 -3.44
CA ARG A 121 -16.75 -6.20 -3.41
C ARG A 121 -16.42 -7.63 -3.84
N GLN A 122 -15.59 -7.80 -4.87
CA GLN A 122 -15.08 -9.12 -5.29
C GLN A 122 -14.35 -9.81 -4.13
N LEU A 123 -13.36 -9.15 -3.51
CA LEU A 123 -12.57 -9.71 -2.42
C LEU A 123 -13.44 -10.18 -1.25
N ILE A 124 -14.41 -9.36 -0.83
CA ILE A 124 -15.24 -9.67 0.34
C ILE A 124 -16.30 -10.70 -0.02
N SER A 125 -17.08 -10.49 -1.09
CA SER A 125 -18.28 -11.29 -1.39
C SER A 125 -17.97 -12.59 -2.11
N LYS A 126 -17.02 -12.58 -3.07
CA LYS A 126 -16.68 -13.73 -3.91
C LYS A 126 -15.51 -14.53 -3.33
N ASP A 127 -14.40 -13.84 -3.06
CA ASP A 127 -13.16 -14.49 -2.63
C ASP A 127 -13.17 -14.80 -1.13
N LYS A 128 -14.08 -14.16 -0.35
CA LYS A 128 -14.26 -14.37 1.09
C LYS A 128 -13.00 -14.09 1.90
N VAL A 129 -12.31 -13.01 1.57
CA VAL A 129 -11.12 -12.61 2.34
C VAL A 129 -11.49 -12.16 3.75
N ALA A 130 -10.67 -12.53 4.72
CA ALA A 130 -10.85 -12.16 6.13
C ALA A 130 -10.48 -10.70 6.43
N VAL A 131 -9.61 -10.13 5.62
CA VAL A 131 -9.10 -8.75 5.73
C VAL A 131 -8.58 -8.32 4.37
N THR A 132 -8.55 -7.01 4.13
CA THR A 132 -7.90 -6.40 2.98
C THR A 132 -6.83 -5.41 3.43
N PHE A 133 -5.65 -5.47 2.81
CA PHE A 133 -4.58 -4.49 2.93
C PHE A 133 -4.52 -3.72 1.61
N GLY A 134 -4.69 -2.39 1.64
CA GLY A 134 -4.76 -1.71 0.36
C GLY A 134 -5.15 -0.25 0.36
N CYS A 135 -5.33 0.23 -0.86
CA CYS A 135 -5.52 1.61 -1.24
C CYS A 135 -4.26 2.47 -1.00
N TRP A 136 -4.15 3.54 -1.77
CA TRP A 136 -3.22 4.63 -1.54
C TRP A 136 -3.95 5.96 -1.44
N THR A 137 -4.67 6.34 -2.50
CA THR A 137 -5.33 7.63 -2.55
C THR A 137 -6.56 7.67 -1.66
N SER A 138 -6.85 8.83 -1.07
CA SER A 138 -8.09 9.01 -0.31
C SER A 138 -9.34 8.80 -1.17
N VAL A 139 -9.27 9.09 -2.47
CA VAL A 139 -10.39 8.81 -3.37
C VAL A 139 -10.60 7.31 -3.57
N SER A 140 -9.55 6.49 -3.66
CA SER A 140 -9.71 5.04 -3.70
C SER A 140 -10.28 4.49 -2.39
N ARG A 141 -9.78 4.95 -1.23
CA ARG A 141 -10.34 4.58 0.08
C ARG A 141 -11.82 4.95 0.20
N LYS A 142 -12.19 6.18 -0.18
CA LYS A 142 -13.60 6.62 -0.14
C LYS A 142 -14.49 5.86 -1.12
N SER A 143 -13.95 5.37 -2.23
CA SER A 143 -14.70 4.51 -3.15
C SER A 143 -14.99 3.14 -2.57
N VAL A 144 -14.06 2.57 -1.80
CA VAL A 144 -14.24 1.24 -1.20
C VAL A 144 -14.97 1.27 0.15
N LEU A 145 -14.92 2.39 0.87
CA LEU A 145 -15.46 2.51 2.22
C LEU A 145 -16.92 2.03 2.34
N PRO A 146 -17.87 2.46 1.48
CA PRO A 146 -19.25 1.98 1.55
C PRO A 146 -19.36 0.45 1.37
N VAL A 147 -18.48 -0.15 0.56
CA VAL A 147 -18.46 -1.59 0.34
C VAL A 147 -18.00 -2.34 1.58
N PHE A 148 -16.95 -1.84 2.27
CA PHE A 148 -16.46 -2.43 3.52
C PHE A 148 -17.49 -2.31 4.64
N GLU A 149 -18.18 -1.18 4.73
CA GLU A 149 -19.23 -0.96 5.73
C GLU A 149 -20.47 -1.84 5.46
N GLU A 150 -20.98 -1.86 4.23
CA GLU A 150 -22.12 -2.68 3.82
C GLU A 150 -21.91 -4.18 4.07
N LEU A 151 -20.71 -4.69 3.73
CA LEU A 151 -20.38 -6.10 3.79
C LEU A 151 -19.65 -6.52 5.07
N ASN A 152 -19.50 -5.60 6.02
CA ASN A 152 -18.75 -5.78 7.27
C ASN A 152 -17.34 -6.35 7.03
N GLY A 153 -16.68 -5.92 5.95
CA GLY A 153 -15.28 -6.24 5.67
C GLY A 153 -14.34 -5.42 6.55
N LEU A 154 -13.04 -5.76 6.52
CA LEU A 154 -12.01 -5.05 7.27
C LEU A 154 -10.91 -4.59 6.33
N LEU A 155 -10.60 -3.28 6.36
CA LEU A 155 -9.53 -2.66 5.59
C LEU A 155 -8.42 -2.15 6.51
N PHE A 156 -7.17 -2.47 6.19
CA PHE A 156 -6.00 -1.76 6.70
C PHE A 156 -5.47 -0.81 5.63
N TYR A 157 -5.57 0.49 5.92
CA TYR A 157 -5.17 1.57 5.03
C TYR A 157 -3.81 2.14 5.46
N PRO A 158 -2.73 1.97 4.65
CA PRO A 158 -1.36 2.20 5.10
C PRO A 158 -0.79 3.58 4.79
N VAL A 159 -1.58 4.51 4.25
CA VAL A 159 -1.08 5.76 3.69
C VAL A 159 -1.57 6.95 4.49
N GLN A 160 -0.79 8.03 4.51
CA GLN A 160 -1.23 9.30 5.07
C GLN A 160 -2.52 9.78 4.38
N TYR A 161 -3.32 10.53 5.14
CA TYR A 161 -4.58 11.04 4.62
C TYR A 161 -5.00 12.35 5.31
N GLU A 162 -6.05 12.97 4.80
CA GLU A 162 -6.57 14.26 5.25
C GLU A 162 -7.28 14.25 6.61
N GLY A 163 -7.45 13.07 7.24
CA GLY A 163 -8.38 12.96 8.35
C GLY A 163 -9.84 13.07 7.89
N GLU A 164 -10.70 13.65 8.72
CA GLU A 164 -12.11 13.93 8.45
C GLU A 164 -12.94 12.67 8.14
N GLU A 165 -12.51 11.53 8.68
CA GLU A 165 -13.14 10.23 8.50
C GLU A 165 -12.81 9.28 9.65
N LEU A 166 -13.82 8.54 10.10
CA LEU A 166 -13.69 7.37 10.97
C LEU A 166 -14.65 6.28 10.50
N SER A 167 -14.18 5.05 10.45
CA SER A 167 -15.04 3.90 10.19
C SER A 167 -14.65 2.73 11.10
N LYS A 168 -15.61 1.95 11.56
CA LYS A 168 -15.35 0.72 12.30
C LYS A 168 -14.66 -0.33 11.45
N ASN A 169 -14.81 -0.22 10.12
CA ASN A 169 -14.31 -1.18 9.14
C ASN A 169 -12.93 -0.82 8.57
N VAL A 170 -12.31 0.27 9.04
CA VAL A 170 -11.00 0.74 8.56
C VAL A 170 -10.04 0.96 9.73
N TYR A 171 -8.85 0.36 9.63
CA TYR A 171 -7.69 0.69 10.45
C TYR A 171 -6.72 1.54 9.66
N TYR A 172 -6.39 2.71 10.18
CA TYR A 172 -5.52 3.70 9.55
C TYR A 172 -4.11 3.56 10.11
N THR A 173 -3.22 2.92 9.36
CA THR A 173 -1.82 2.74 9.76
C THR A 173 -0.89 3.82 9.19
N GLY A 174 -1.37 4.66 8.27
CA GLY A 174 -0.73 5.88 7.81
C GLY A 174 -1.06 7.10 8.69
N ALA A 175 -0.44 8.24 8.39
CA ALA A 175 -0.53 9.46 9.18
C ALA A 175 -1.87 10.20 9.01
N ALA A 176 -2.42 10.71 10.11
CA ALA A 176 -3.39 11.80 10.12
C ALA A 176 -2.68 13.16 10.03
N PRO A 177 -3.38 14.28 9.74
CA PRO A 177 -2.75 15.61 9.57
C PRO A 177 -1.86 16.06 10.72
N ASN A 178 -2.23 15.76 11.96
CA ASN A 178 -1.42 16.08 13.13
C ASN A 178 -0.18 15.18 13.31
N GLN A 179 -0.05 14.16 12.48
CA GLN A 179 1.10 13.25 12.45
C GLN A 179 1.98 13.45 11.20
N GLN A 180 1.72 14.48 10.37
CA GLN A 180 2.51 14.79 9.19
C GLN A 180 2.41 16.28 8.82
N ALA A 181 1.26 16.72 8.31
CA ALA A 181 1.09 18.01 7.66
C ALA A 181 1.29 19.19 8.63
N ILE A 182 0.68 19.16 9.80
CA ILE A 182 0.77 20.24 10.80
C ILE A 182 2.22 20.34 11.34
N PRO A 183 2.87 19.27 11.83
CA PRO A 183 4.25 19.36 12.31
C PRO A 183 5.24 19.82 11.23
N ALA A 184 5.03 19.45 9.98
CA ALA A 184 5.90 19.89 8.88
C ALA A 184 5.81 21.40 8.63
N VAL A 185 4.61 21.95 8.66
CA VAL A 185 4.41 23.41 8.51
C VAL A 185 4.94 24.15 9.74
N GLU A 186 4.73 23.63 10.96
CA GLU A 186 5.31 24.23 12.18
C GLU A 186 6.86 24.24 12.14
N TYR A 187 7.46 23.15 11.64
CA TYR A 187 8.90 23.12 11.44
C TYR A 187 9.37 24.20 10.48
N LEU A 188 8.75 24.34 9.31
CA LEU A 188 9.10 25.37 8.31
C LEU A 188 8.87 26.81 8.83
N MET A 189 7.89 27.02 9.72
CA MET A 189 7.69 28.32 10.40
C MET A 189 8.80 28.63 11.42
N SER A 190 9.43 27.60 11.98
CA SER A 190 10.49 27.75 12.98
C SER A 190 11.79 28.31 12.38
N LYS A 191 12.66 28.83 13.23
CA LYS A 191 14.00 29.29 12.82
C LYS A 191 14.81 28.14 12.18
N ALA A 192 14.71 26.93 12.73
CA ALA A 192 15.40 25.75 12.21
C ALA A 192 14.95 25.36 10.80
N GLY A 193 13.64 25.50 10.52
CA GLY A 193 13.05 25.23 9.21
C GLY A 193 13.06 26.40 8.22
N GLY A 194 13.79 27.50 8.55
CA GLY A 194 13.97 28.65 7.64
C GLY A 194 13.07 29.85 7.92
N GLY A 195 12.06 29.72 8.78
CA GLY A 195 11.18 30.81 9.18
C GLY A 195 10.26 31.30 8.07
N ALA A 196 9.63 30.36 7.34
CA ALA A 196 8.71 30.66 6.26
C ALA A 196 7.54 31.54 6.73
N LYS A 197 7.15 32.50 5.90
CA LYS A 197 6.03 33.45 6.11
C LYS A 197 5.01 33.37 5.00
N ARG A 198 5.38 32.87 3.83
CA ARG A 198 4.56 32.75 2.64
C ARG A 198 4.49 31.30 2.21
N TRP A 199 3.37 30.88 1.67
CA TRP A 199 3.04 29.47 1.49
C TRP A 199 2.44 29.21 0.12
N VAL A 200 2.98 28.24 -0.60
CA VAL A 200 2.34 27.68 -1.79
C VAL A 200 1.85 26.26 -1.43
N LEU A 201 0.54 26.06 -1.53
CA LEU A 201 -0.09 24.78 -1.28
C LEU A 201 -0.38 24.13 -2.64
N LEU A 202 0.48 23.23 -3.09
CA LEU A 202 0.42 22.62 -4.41
C LEU A 202 0.01 21.14 -4.28
N GLY A 203 -1.05 20.73 -4.95
CA GLY A 203 -1.53 19.36 -4.86
C GLY A 203 -2.16 18.79 -6.12
N THR A 204 -2.30 17.48 -6.16
CA THR A 204 -3.15 16.81 -7.13
C THR A 204 -4.62 17.11 -6.83
N ASP A 205 -5.45 17.32 -7.87
CA ASP A 205 -6.83 17.77 -7.72
C ASP A 205 -7.79 16.64 -7.32
N TYR A 206 -7.81 16.29 -6.02
CA TYR A 206 -8.78 15.36 -5.44
C TYR A 206 -8.93 15.59 -3.91
N VAL A 207 -9.72 14.77 -3.23
CA VAL A 207 -10.15 14.98 -1.86
C VAL A 207 -8.99 15.16 -0.87
N TYR A 208 -7.90 14.36 -0.96
CA TYR A 208 -6.79 14.46 0.00
C TYR A 208 -6.09 15.84 -0.05
N PRO A 209 -5.56 16.31 -1.21
CA PRO A 209 -4.92 17.62 -1.27
C PRO A 209 -5.90 18.76 -0.94
N ARG A 210 -7.12 18.70 -1.46
CA ARG A 210 -8.14 19.74 -1.21
C ARG A 210 -8.45 19.89 0.27
N THR A 211 -8.67 18.77 0.97
CA THR A 211 -8.99 18.81 2.41
C THR A 211 -7.77 19.13 3.26
N THR A 212 -6.59 18.54 2.93
CA THR A 212 -5.34 18.86 3.63
C THR A 212 -4.99 20.34 3.50
N ASN A 213 -5.10 20.93 2.30
CA ASN A 213 -4.81 22.34 2.09
C ASN A 213 -5.85 23.24 2.79
N LYS A 214 -7.12 22.85 2.85
CA LYS A 214 -8.13 23.53 3.66
C LYS A 214 -7.75 23.57 5.15
N ILE A 215 -7.29 22.45 5.71
CA ILE A 215 -6.79 22.35 7.08
C ILE A 215 -5.57 23.25 7.28
N LEU A 216 -4.59 23.16 6.36
CA LEU A 216 -3.37 23.95 6.43
C LEU A 216 -3.62 25.44 6.29
N ARG A 217 -4.52 25.86 5.39
CA ARG A 217 -4.93 27.28 5.28
C ARG A 217 -5.53 27.78 6.58
N ALA A 218 -6.44 27.02 7.17
CA ALA A 218 -7.06 27.38 8.45
C ALA A 218 -6.02 27.41 9.59
N PHE A 219 -5.10 26.46 9.62
CA PHE A 219 -3.97 26.45 10.55
C PHE A 219 -3.08 27.67 10.39
N LEU A 220 -2.67 28.00 9.16
CA LEU A 220 -1.81 29.16 8.86
C LEU A 220 -2.50 30.48 9.27
N LYS A 221 -3.79 30.62 9.00
CA LYS A 221 -4.57 31.78 9.44
C LYS A 221 -4.64 31.87 10.97
N ALA A 222 -4.81 30.77 11.66
CA ALA A 222 -4.76 30.72 13.13
C ALA A 222 -3.37 31.11 13.69
N LYS A 223 -2.29 30.94 12.89
CA LYS A 223 -0.93 31.41 13.22
C LYS A 223 -0.65 32.84 12.74
N GLY A 224 -1.65 33.58 12.24
CA GLY A 224 -1.54 34.97 11.82
C GLY A 224 -1.01 35.20 10.41
N VAL A 225 -1.07 34.17 9.52
CA VAL A 225 -0.69 34.33 8.12
C VAL A 225 -1.87 34.91 7.33
N ASP A 226 -1.65 35.98 6.57
CA ASP A 226 -2.67 36.62 5.72
C ASP A 226 -2.98 35.78 4.47
N ASP A 227 -4.20 35.88 3.94
CA ASP A 227 -4.60 35.18 2.72
C ASP A 227 -3.71 35.51 1.49
N LYS A 228 -3.20 36.75 1.39
CA LYS A 228 -2.27 37.19 0.33
C LYS A 228 -0.94 36.44 0.34
N ASP A 229 -0.60 35.82 1.46
CA ASP A 229 0.64 35.06 1.67
C ASP A 229 0.40 33.54 1.57
N ILE A 230 -0.78 33.12 1.08
CA ILE A 230 -1.14 31.71 0.83
C ILE A 230 -1.66 31.58 -0.59
N ASP A 231 -0.89 30.90 -1.44
CA ASP A 231 -1.25 30.56 -2.83
C ASP A 231 -1.62 29.08 -2.93
N GLU A 232 -2.74 28.73 -3.55
CA GLU A 232 -3.17 27.34 -3.75
C GLU A 232 -3.22 26.99 -5.24
N LYS A 233 -2.60 25.85 -5.58
CA LYS A 233 -2.56 25.34 -6.94
C LYS A 233 -2.87 23.84 -6.98
N TYR A 234 -3.61 23.43 -8.00
CA TYR A 234 -3.98 22.03 -8.18
C TYR A 234 -3.76 21.58 -9.62
N THR A 235 -3.33 20.33 -9.79
CA THR A 235 -3.12 19.69 -11.09
C THR A 235 -3.86 18.36 -11.15
N PRO A 236 -4.35 17.90 -12.31
CA PRO A 236 -4.95 16.58 -12.42
C PRO A 236 -3.93 15.45 -12.17
N PHE A 237 -4.41 14.24 -11.90
CA PHE A 237 -3.55 13.05 -11.92
C PHE A 237 -2.87 12.90 -13.28
N GLY A 238 -1.59 12.47 -13.28
CA GLY A 238 -0.81 12.30 -14.51
C GLY A 238 -0.33 13.62 -15.15
N HIS A 239 -0.48 14.75 -14.46
CA HIS A 239 0.04 16.03 -14.93
C HIS A 239 1.56 15.99 -15.08
N SER A 240 2.08 16.49 -16.20
CA SER A 240 3.51 16.39 -16.55
C SER A 240 4.19 17.70 -16.91
N ASP A 241 3.45 18.80 -17.10
CA ASP A 241 3.99 20.12 -17.44
C ASP A 241 3.93 21.09 -16.26
N TYR A 242 5.03 21.18 -15.51
CA TYR A 242 5.14 22.04 -14.33
C TYR A 242 5.84 23.38 -14.59
N GLN A 243 6.22 23.73 -15.81
CA GLN A 243 7.01 24.94 -16.11
C GLN A 243 6.32 26.20 -15.61
N THR A 244 5.04 26.40 -15.94
CA THR A 244 4.26 27.56 -15.49
C THR A 244 4.13 27.59 -13.96
N ILE A 245 3.83 26.45 -13.34
CA ILE A 245 3.65 26.37 -11.89
C ILE A 245 4.95 26.70 -11.17
N VAL A 246 6.09 26.18 -11.62
CA VAL A 246 7.39 26.47 -11.00
C VAL A 246 7.80 27.94 -11.23
N ALA A 247 7.49 28.53 -12.39
CA ALA A 247 7.69 29.95 -12.65
C ALA A 247 6.83 30.82 -11.71
N ASP A 248 5.58 30.47 -11.50
CA ASP A 248 4.69 31.14 -10.54
C ASP A 248 5.21 31.06 -9.10
N ILE A 249 5.70 29.89 -8.68
CA ILE A 249 6.32 29.70 -7.35
C ILE A 249 7.50 30.66 -7.20
N LYS A 250 8.39 30.74 -8.21
CA LYS A 250 9.52 31.67 -8.19
C LYS A 250 9.08 33.12 -8.08
N LYS A 251 8.07 33.51 -8.84
CA LYS A 251 7.49 34.87 -8.79
C LYS A 251 6.87 35.18 -7.43
N PHE A 252 6.09 34.25 -6.88
CA PHE A 252 5.46 34.41 -5.56
C PHE A 252 6.53 34.54 -4.46
N ALA A 253 7.61 33.79 -4.55
CA ALA A 253 8.71 33.80 -3.59
C ALA A 253 9.50 35.14 -3.54
N GLN A 254 9.40 35.98 -4.56
CA GLN A 254 9.99 37.34 -4.54
C GLN A 254 9.39 38.22 -3.45
N GLY A 255 8.17 37.87 -2.96
CA GLY A 255 7.48 38.61 -1.90
C GLY A 255 8.00 38.32 -0.49
N GLY A 256 8.92 37.36 -0.30
CA GLY A 256 9.47 37.04 1.02
C GLY A 256 9.75 35.55 1.24
N LYS A 257 10.12 35.18 2.47
CA LYS A 257 10.44 33.81 2.85
C LYS A 257 9.25 32.87 2.57
N THR A 258 9.36 32.09 1.50
CA THR A 258 8.32 31.22 0.98
C THR A 258 8.70 29.76 1.15
N ALA A 259 7.73 28.94 1.51
CA ALA A 259 7.82 27.47 1.44
C ALA A 259 6.70 26.90 0.57
N VAL A 260 6.97 25.75 -0.05
CA VAL A 260 5.98 24.99 -0.84
C VAL A 260 5.61 23.73 -0.08
N ILE A 261 4.31 23.52 0.09
CA ILE A 261 3.74 22.27 0.60
C ILE A 261 3.25 21.46 -0.60
N SER A 262 3.86 20.30 -0.85
CA SER A 262 3.50 19.44 -1.95
C SER A 262 2.66 18.25 -1.48
N THR A 263 1.42 18.20 -1.95
CA THR A 263 0.50 17.07 -1.85
C THR A 263 0.25 16.44 -3.22
N ILE A 264 1.24 16.53 -4.13
CA ILE A 264 1.23 15.84 -5.42
C ILE A 264 1.38 14.34 -5.18
N ASN A 265 0.60 13.52 -5.90
CA ASN A 265 0.61 12.07 -5.78
C ASN A 265 0.94 11.37 -7.11
N GLY A 266 1.50 10.16 -6.99
CA GLY A 266 1.77 9.28 -8.10
C GLY A 266 2.91 9.77 -9.01
N ASP A 267 2.82 9.40 -10.28
CA ASP A 267 3.84 9.66 -11.30
C ASP A 267 4.07 11.15 -11.60
N SER A 268 3.10 12.03 -11.29
CA SER A 268 3.22 13.48 -11.42
C SER A 268 4.34 14.10 -10.55
N ASN A 269 4.82 13.39 -9.53
CA ASN A 269 5.97 13.85 -8.73
C ASN A 269 7.26 13.92 -9.55
N VAL A 270 7.46 12.98 -10.46
CA VAL A 270 8.69 12.91 -11.28
C VAL A 270 8.90 14.17 -12.14
N PRO A 271 7.94 14.60 -12.99
CA PRO A 271 8.08 15.82 -13.76
C PRO A 271 8.10 17.09 -12.89
N PHE A 272 7.39 17.12 -11.76
CA PHE A 272 7.47 18.26 -10.85
C PHE A 272 8.89 18.47 -10.30
N TYR A 273 9.51 17.44 -9.75
CA TYR A 273 10.86 17.53 -9.20
C TYR A 273 11.92 17.75 -10.27
N LYS A 274 11.74 17.19 -11.48
CA LYS A 274 12.59 17.47 -12.63
C LYS A 274 12.55 18.95 -13.00
N GLU A 275 11.36 19.54 -13.08
CA GLU A 275 11.22 20.95 -13.40
C GLU A 275 11.71 21.86 -12.27
N LEU A 276 11.48 21.49 -11.02
CA LEU A 276 12.04 22.22 -9.85
C LEU A 276 13.57 22.31 -9.95
N GLY A 277 14.23 21.20 -10.29
CA GLY A 277 15.66 21.13 -10.50
C GLY A 277 16.12 21.95 -11.72
N ASN A 278 15.44 21.82 -12.86
CA ASN A 278 15.74 22.56 -14.09
C ASN A 278 15.64 24.07 -13.89
N ALA A 279 14.63 24.53 -13.17
CA ALA A 279 14.42 25.94 -12.86
C ALA A 279 15.42 26.49 -11.85
N GLY A 280 16.26 25.63 -11.24
CA GLY A 280 17.25 26.00 -10.24
C GLY A 280 16.64 26.53 -8.94
N LEU A 281 15.42 26.07 -8.60
CA LEU A 281 14.75 26.44 -7.34
C LEU A 281 15.34 25.63 -6.19
N LYS A 282 16.28 26.21 -5.46
CA LYS A 282 17.01 25.54 -4.39
C LYS A 282 16.26 25.61 -3.06
N ALA A 283 16.41 24.56 -2.26
CA ALA A 283 15.77 24.45 -0.94
C ALA A 283 16.12 25.59 0.02
N LYS A 284 17.35 26.13 -0.06
CA LYS A 284 17.78 27.28 0.75
C LYS A 284 17.01 28.55 0.47
N ASP A 285 16.45 28.69 -0.75
CA ASP A 285 15.72 29.87 -1.21
C ASP A 285 14.20 29.65 -1.05
N VAL A 286 13.70 28.48 -1.51
CA VAL A 286 12.29 28.09 -1.43
C VAL A 286 12.22 26.59 -1.09
N PRO A 287 12.20 26.20 0.19
CA PRO A 287 12.06 24.80 0.56
C PRO A 287 10.70 24.24 0.11
N VAL A 288 10.74 23.05 -0.47
CA VAL A 288 9.55 22.23 -0.74
C VAL A 288 9.51 21.15 0.32
N VAL A 289 8.37 20.96 1.01
CA VAL A 289 8.12 19.78 1.81
C VAL A 289 7.02 18.93 1.15
N ALA A 290 7.34 17.68 0.90
CA ALA A 290 6.40 16.72 0.31
C ALA A 290 5.77 15.81 1.36
N PHE A 291 4.50 15.44 1.12
CA PHE A 291 3.76 14.49 1.96
C PHE A 291 3.50 13.15 1.26
N SER A 292 3.87 13.03 0.00
CA SER A 292 3.68 11.82 -0.81
C SER A 292 4.92 11.48 -1.65
N VAL A 293 6.11 11.89 -1.20
CA VAL A 293 7.39 11.56 -1.83
C VAL A 293 8.31 10.96 -0.79
N GLY A 294 8.70 9.73 -1.02
CA GLY A 294 9.69 9.00 -0.26
C GLY A 294 10.82 8.48 -1.16
N GLU A 295 11.51 7.48 -0.69
CA GLU A 295 12.67 6.90 -1.38
C GLU A 295 12.30 6.30 -2.74
N GLU A 296 11.10 5.70 -2.87
CA GLU A 296 10.65 5.08 -4.13
C GLU A 296 10.30 6.12 -5.20
N GLU A 297 9.63 7.21 -4.83
CA GLU A 297 9.26 8.28 -5.76
C GLU A 297 10.49 9.03 -6.28
N LEU A 298 11.59 9.07 -5.50
CA LEU A 298 12.87 9.64 -5.93
C LEU A 298 13.71 8.68 -6.77
N ARG A 299 13.32 7.42 -6.89
CA ARG A 299 13.99 6.45 -7.76
C ARG A 299 13.94 6.92 -9.21
N GLY A 300 15.09 7.07 -9.84
CA GLY A 300 15.18 7.54 -11.23
C GLY A 300 15.07 9.05 -11.44
N VAL A 301 14.96 9.84 -10.37
CA VAL A 301 15.06 11.30 -10.40
C VAL A 301 16.49 11.71 -10.12
N ASP A 302 17.03 12.71 -10.86
CA ASP A 302 18.29 13.36 -10.45
C ASP A 302 18.05 14.17 -9.19
N THR A 303 18.56 13.67 -8.07
CA THR A 303 18.36 14.29 -6.76
C THR A 303 19.40 15.33 -6.39
N LYS A 304 20.47 15.49 -7.17
CA LYS A 304 21.52 16.49 -6.88
C LYS A 304 20.97 17.91 -6.79
N PRO A 305 20.14 18.39 -7.74
CA PRO A 305 19.56 19.74 -7.63
C PRO A 305 18.48 19.84 -6.53
N LEU A 306 18.02 18.72 -5.98
CA LEU A 306 16.94 18.65 -4.98
C LEU A 306 17.44 18.58 -3.54
N VAL A 307 18.77 18.54 -3.33
CA VAL A 307 19.37 18.48 -2.00
C VAL A 307 18.85 19.61 -1.12
N GLY A 308 18.39 19.27 0.08
CA GLY A 308 17.85 20.22 1.05
C GLY A 308 16.33 20.38 1.00
N HIS A 309 15.64 19.97 -0.07
CA HIS A 309 14.18 19.86 -0.03
C HIS A 309 13.75 18.77 0.93
N LEU A 310 12.51 18.82 1.41
CA LEU A 310 12.05 18.08 2.57
C LEU A 310 10.94 17.09 2.20
N ALA A 311 10.82 16.06 3.01
CA ALA A 311 9.63 15.23 3.12
C ALA A 311 9.26 15.04 4.59
N ALA A 312 7.96 14.87 4.86
CA ALA A 312 7.48 14.58 6.20
C ALA A 312 6.79 13.20 6.21
N TRP A 313 7.27 12.30 7.07
CA TRP A 313 6.82 10.92 7.18
C TRP A 313 6.92 10.40 8.62
N ASN A 314 6.45 9.19 8.86
CA ASN A 314 6.60 8.51 10.14
C ASN A 314 7.74 7.46 10.12
N TYR A 315 8.37 7.30 8.98
CA TYR A 315 9.51 6.42 8.77
C TYR A 315 10.35 6.92 7.59
N PHE A 316 11.67 6.72 7.68
CA PHE A 316 12.63 6.83 6.57
C PHE A 316 13.58 5.64 6.58
N MET A 317 13.98 5.17 5.41
CA MET A 317 14.93 4.06 5.26
C MET A 317 16.26 4.34 5.98
N SER A 318 16.65 5.59 6.08
CA SER A 318 17.90 6.07 6.70
C SER A 318 17.93 5.99 8.22
N LEU A 319 16.81 5.72 8.89
CA LEU A 319 16.73 5.57 10.34
C LEU A 319 17.68 4.46 10.83
N LYS A 320 18.44 4.76 11.88
CA LYS A 320 19.43 3.82 12.45
C LYS A 320 18.88 3.19 13.71
N ASN A 321 18.42 1.97 13.61
CA ASN A 321 18.01 1.13 14.74
C ASN A 321 17.91 -0.33 14.29
N PRO A 322 18.03 -1.32 15.22
CA PRO A 322 18.05 -2.74 14.88
C PRO A 322 16.79 -3.24 14.16
N ALA A 323 15.61 -2.71 14.50
CA ALA A 323 14.36 -3.12 13.86
C ALA A 323 14.32 -2.69 12.38
N ASN A 324 14.83 -1.50 12.06
CA ASN A 324 14.97 -1.05 10.68
C ASN A 324 16.00 -1.87 9.90
N ASP A 325 17.14 -2.16 10.52
CA ASP A 325 18.17 -2.96 9.86
C ASP A 325 17.67 -4.37 9.53
N GLU A 326 16.88 -4.99 10.42
CA GLU A 326 16.22 -6.26 10.16
C GLU A 326 15.18 -6.14 9.04
N PHE A 327 14.34 -5.11 9.06
CA PHE A 327 13.31 -4.88 8.01
C PHE A 327 13.95 -4.70 6.63
N LYS A 328 14.98 -3.85 6.51
CA LYS A 328 15.73 -3.64 5.27
C LYS A 328 16.38 -4.93 4.76
N LYS A 329 16.96 -5.72 5.68
CA LYS A 329 17.59 -7.01 5.33
C LYS A 329 16.55 -8.00 4.78
N LYS A 330 15.40 -8.12 5.44
CA LYS A 330 14.30 -8.99 4.99
C LYS A 330 13.77 -8.54 3.65
N TRP A 331 13.52 -7.24 3.47
CA TRP A 331 13.08 -6.69 2.21
C TRP A 331 14.06 -6.95 1.07
N ALA A 332 15.34 -6.70 1.27
CA ALA A 332 16.37 -6.95 0.26
C ALA A 332 16.45 -8.43 -0.12
N ALA A 333 16.37 -9.34 0.85
CA ALA A 333 16.34 -10.77 0.60
C ALA A 333 15.10 -11.19 -0.19
N TYR A 334 13.93 -10.69 0.19
CA TYR A 334 12.66 -10.95 -0.49
C TYR A 334 12.67 -10.41 -1.93
N ALA A 335 13.03 -9.15 -2.12
CA ALA A 335 13.10 -8.52 -3.43
C ALA A 335 14.01 -9.29 -4.38
N LYS A 336 15.19 -9.70 -3.90
CA LYS A 336 16.13 -10.53 -4.67
C LYS A 336 15.56 -11.91 -5.00
N ALA A 337 14.96 -12.59 -4.03
CA ALA A 337 14.39 -13.93 -4.23
C ALA A 337 13.23 -13.93 -5.22
N LYS A 338 12.39 -12.87 -5.18
CA LYS A 338 11.26 -12.69 -6.10
C LYS A 338 11.64 -12.02 -7.42
N LYS A 339 12.89 -11.59 -7.58
CA LYS A 339 13.40 -10.87 -8.76
C LYS A 339 12.57 -9.62 -9.05
N LEU A 340 12.22 -8.86 -7.99
CA LEU A 340 11.42 -7.64 -8.13
C LEU A 340 12.17 -6.56 -8.90
N PRO A 341 11.47 -5.65 -9.59
CA PRO A 341 12.07 -4.45 -10.15
C PRO A 341 12.83 -3.67 -9.06
N GLY A 342 14.05 -3.23 -9.33
CA GLY A 342 14.88 -2.50 -8.37
C GLY A 342 15.49 -3.33 -7.24
N ALA A 343 15.47 -4.67 -7.32
CA ALA A 343 16.06 -5.57 -6.34
C ALA A 343 17.60 -5.43 -6.18
N ASP A 344 18.27 -4.81 -7.13
CA ASP A 344 19.68 -4.43 -7.09
C ASP A 344 19.94 -3.24 -6.15
N LYS A 345 18.94 -2.36 -6.00
CA LYS A 345 18.93 -1.24 -5.04
C LYS A 345 17.60 -1.21 -4.30
N PRO A 346 17.36 -2.15 -3.37
CA PRO A 346 16.08 -2.24 -2.67
C PRO A 346 15.90 -1.02 -1.76
N LEU A 347 14.77 -0.33 -1.89
CA LEU A 347 14.39 0.82 -1.08
C LEU A 347 13.22 0.43 -0.18
N THR A 348 13.11 1.12 0.95
CA THR A 348 11.96 1.06 1.86
C THR A 348 11.47 2.46 2.14
N ASN A 349 10.16 2.63 2.33
CA ASN A 349 9.54 3.91 2.64
C ASN A 349 8.46 3.78 3.71
N ASP A 350 7.86 4.88 4.13
CA ASP A 350 6.85 4.93 5.19
C ASP A 350 5.62 4.06 4.90
N PRO A 351 4.95 4.12 3.71
CA PRO A 351 3.80 3.27 3.46
C PRO A 351 4.12 1.77 3.46
N MET A 352 5.36 1.39 3.13
CA MET A 352 5.81 -0.01 3.26
C MET A 352 5.90 -0.42 4.74
N GLU A 353 6.45 0.44 5.62
CA GLU A 353 6.45 0.20 7.07
C GLU A 353 5.03 0.06 7.60
N ALA A 354 4.15 0.98 7.23
CA ALA A 354 2.75 0.99 7.66
C ALA A 354 1.98 -0.25 7.20
N THR A 355 2.22 -0.72 5.97
CA THR A 355 1.67 -1.97 5.45
C THR A 355 2.19 -3.17 6.24
N TYR A 356 3.50 -3.25 6.45
CA TYR A 356 4.15 -4.33 7.21
C TYR A 356 3.58 -4.43 8.64
N ILE A 357 3.46 -3.29 9.32
CA ILE A 357 2.85 -3.21 10.66
C ILE A 357 1.40 -3.69 10.61
N GLY A 358 0.60 -3.22 9.66
CA GLY A 358 -0.81 -3.56 9.54
C GLY A 358 -1.05 -5.06 9.36
N VAL A 359 -0.29 -5.72 8.48
CA VAL A 359 -0.39 -7.17 8.25
C VAL A 359 -0.07 -7.96 9.52
N HIS A 360 1.01 -7.60 10.22
CA HIS A 360 1.40 -8.27 11.47
C HIS A 360 0.42 -8.01 12.60
N MET A 361 -0.10 -6.78 12.74
CA MET A 361 -1.09 -6.46 13.78
C MET A 361 -2.40 -7.22 13.57
N TRP A 362 -2.87 -7.34 12.33
CA TRP A 362 -4.04 -8.14 12.04
C TRP A 362 -3.82 -9.61 12.40
N ALA A 363 -2.68 -10.19 12.02
CA ALA A 363 -2.36 -11.59 12.32
C ALA A 363 -2.30 -11.86 13.84
N GLN A 364 -1.70 -10.94 14.61
CA GLN A 364 -1.65 -11.02 16.06
C GLN A 364 -3.05 -10.89 16.68
N ALA A 365 -3.89 -10.00 16.14
CA ALA A 365 -5.26 -9.82 16.60
C ALA A 365 -6.12 -11.06 16.32
N ALA A 366 -5.97 -11.67 15.14
CA ALA A 366 -6.66 -12.90 14.80
C ALA A 366 -6.29 -14.06 15.73
N ALA A 367 -5.00 -14.20 16.05
CA ALA A 367 -4.52 -15.18 17.01
C ALA A 367 -5.08 -14.92 18.42
N LYS A 368 -5.10 -13.66 18.87
CA LYS A 368 -5.66 -13.24 20.17
C LYS A 368 -7.16 -13.47 20.26
N ALA A 369 -7.90 -13.11 19.21
CA ALA A 369 -9.35 -13.28 19.12
C ALA A 369 -9.77 -14.73 18.88
N LYS A 370 -8.83 -15.62 18.50
CA LYS A 370 -9.09 -16.97 18.01
C LYS A 370 -10.15 -17.00 16.89
N SER A 371 -10.16 -15.97 16.05
CA SER A 371 -11.15 -15.76 14.99
C SER A 371 -10.57 -14.87 13.90
N VAL A 372 -11.17 -14.94 12.71
CA VAL A 372 -10.92 -14.02 11.59
C VAL A 372 -12.13 -13.15 11.27
N GLU A 373 -13.21 -13.28 12.04
CA GLU A 373 -14.43 -12.48 11.87
C GLU A 373 -14.21 -11.03 12.30
N THR A 374 -14.62 -10.08 11.47
CA THR A 374 -14.39 -8.64 11.67
C THR A 374 -14.76 -8.18 13.07
N ASP A 375 -15.96 -8.49 13.56
CA ASP A 375 -16.45 -8.00 14.86
C ASP A 375 -15.71 -8.60 16.07
N LYS A 376 -15.06 -9.76 15.88
CA LYS A 376 -14.19 -10.38 16.90
C LYS A 376 -12.76 -9.84 16.85
N ILE A 377 -12.31 -9.44 15.67
CA ILE A 377 -10.96 -8.89 15.44
C ILE A 377 -10.85 -7.48 16.00
N ILE A 378 -11.83 -6.61 15.77
CA ILE A 378 -11.81 -5.20 16.18
C ILE A 378 -11.41 -5.02 17.66
N PRO A 379 -12.05 -5.66 18.65
CA PRO A 379 -11.65 -5.51 20.05
C PRO A 379 -10.25 -6.04 20.35
N ALA A 380 -9.74 -6.97 19.54
CA ALA A 380 -8.41 -7.55 19.73
C ALA A 380 -7.30 -6.65 19.18
N ILE A 381 -7.58 -5.82 18.16
CA ILE A 381 -6.64 -4.85 17.59
C ILE A 381 -6.50 -3.62 18.47
N ASN A 382 -7.61 -3.13 19.04
CA ASN A 382 -7.63 -1.90 19.82
C ASN A 382 -6.67 -1.97 21.01
N GLY A 383 -5.79 -0.98 21.14
CA GLY A 383 -4.74 -0.93 22.15
C GLY A 383 -3.50 -1.81 21.86
N GLN A 384 -3.50 -2.56 20.78
CA GLN A 384 -2.40 -3.43 20.39
C GLN A 384 -1.15 -2.62 20.05
N THR A 385 0.02 -3.19 20.32
CA THR A 385 1.31 -2.57 20.03
C THR A 385 2.16 -3.42 19.10
N PHE A 386 3.03 -2.76 18.33
CA PHE A 386 4.00 -3.39 17.45
C PHE A 386 5.31 -2.58 17.43
N LYS A 387 6.45 -3.24 17.59
CA LYS A 387 7.75 -2.59 17.46
C LYS A 387 8.09 -2.45 15.96
N GLY A 388 7.87 -1.26 15.43
CA GLY A 388 8.03 -0.97 14.00
C GLY A 388 9.48 -0.66 13.60
N PRO A 389 9.77 -0.71 12.29
CA PRO A 389 11.04 -0.29 11.70
C PRO A 389 11.45 1.16 12.00
N SER A 390 10.50 2.05 12.26
CA SER A 390 10.78 3.42 12.74
C SER A 390 11.59 3.48 14.04
N GLY A 391 11.73 2.34 14.75
CA GLY A 391 12.42 2.24 16.03
C GLY A 391 11.53 2.55 17.22
N PHE A 392 10.30 2.98 17.00
CA PHE A 392 9.29 3.22 18.02
C PHE A 392 8.29 2.05 18.12
N THR A 393 7.69 1.93 19.28
CA THR A 393 6.55 1.03 19.47
C THR A 393 5.29 1.75 19.00
N ALA A 394 4.78 1.34 17.84
CA ALA A 394 3.49 1.79 17.37
C ALA A 394 2.37 1.20 18.24
N LYS A 395 1.35 2.00 18.56
CA LYS A 395 0.16 1.57 19.29
C LYS A 395 -1.07 1.87 18.44
N MET A 396 -1.92 0.89 18.23
CA MET A 396 -3.24 1.13 17.67
C MET A 396 -4.10 1.84 18.73
N ASP A 397 -4.69 2.96 18.37
CA ASP A 397 -5.56 3.70 19.29
C ASP A 397 -6.73 2.82 19.75
N GLU A 398 -7.12 2.95 21.00
CA GLU A 398 -8.16 2.12 21.60
C GLU A 398 -9.57 2.48 21.10
N LYS A 399 -9.73 3.66 20.50
CA LYS A 399 -11.03 4.23 20.13
C LYS A 399 -11.18 4.53 18.65
N ASN A 400 -10.18 5.19 18.03
CA ASN A 400 -10.34 5.79 16.70
C ASN A 400 -9.67 5.01 15.55
N HIS A 401 -9.21 3.79 15.80
CA HIS A 401 -8.62 2.90 14.78
C HIS A 401 -7.39 3.45 14.03
N HIS A 402 -6.68 4.40 14.65
CA HIS A 402 -5.46 4.96 14.10
C HIS A 402 -4.22 4.52 14.84
N LEU A 403 -3.13 4.41 14.11
CA LEU A 403 -1.84 4.07 14.70
C LEU A 403 -1.17 5.32 15.29
N HIS A 404 -0.72 5.24 16.54
CA HIS A 404 0.17 6.26 17.10
C HIS A 404 1.54 6.10 16.45
N LYS A 405 2.05 7.16 15.85
CA LYS A 405 3.30 7.12 15.07
C LYS A 405 4.20 8.31 15.40
N PRO A 406 5.54 8.17 15.34
CA PRO A 406 6.44 9.30 15.40
C PRO A 406 6.30 10.15 14.14
N VAL A 407 6.74 11.41 14.19
CA VAL A 407 6.85 12.26 13.01
C VAL A 407 8.31 12.59 12.77
N PHE A 408 8.74 12.41 11.52
CA PHE A 408 10.07 12.81 11.07
C PHE A 408 9.98 13.81 9.92
N ILE A 409 10.91 14.74 9.88
CA ILE A 409 11.18 15.56 8.70
C ILE A 409 12.55 15.16 8.17
N GLY A 410 12.58 14.69 6.94
CA GLY A 410 13.77 14.26 6.22
C GLY A 410 14.15 15.25 5.13
N GLU A 411 15.45 15.52 5.03
CA GLU A 411 16.05 16.34 3.99
C GLU A 411 16.60 15.43 2.89
N VAL A 412 16.28 15.73 1.64
CA VAL A 412 16.74 14.99 0.45
C VAL A 412 18.26 15.12 0.32
N LYS A 413 18.93 13.99 0.17
CA LYS A 413 20.35 13.85 -0.11
C LYS A 413 20.61 13.59 -1.59
N ALA A 414 21.84 13.84 -2.04
CA ALA A 414 22.25 13.63 -3.42
C ALA A 414 22.12 12.17 -3.92
N ASP A 415 22.08 11.20 -3.01
CA ASP A 415 21.91 9.77 -3.31
C ASP A 415 20.45 9.29 -3.33
N GLY A 416 19.48 10.22 -3.18
CA GLY A 416 18.05 9.93 -3.12
C GLY A 416 17.55 9.40 -1.79
N GLN A 417 18.42 9.36 -0.77
CA GLN A 417 18.05 9.08 0.61
C GLN A 417 17.69 10.36 1.36
N PHE A 418 17.16 10.20 2.58
CA PHE A 418 16.82 11.32 3.45
C PHE A 418 17.73 11.39 4.67
N SER A 419 18.06 12.60 5.10
CA SER A 419 18.66 12.87 6.41
C SER A 419 17.59 13.41 7.34
N VAL A 420 17.32 12.76 8.46
CA VAL A 420 16.32 13.24 9.42
C VAL A 420 16.87 14.49 10.11
N VAL A 421 16.20 15.61 9.91
CA VAL A 421 16.57 16.93 10.47
C VAL A 421 15.69 17.35 11.65
N TRP A 422 14.53 16.73 11.80
CA TRP A 422 13.63 16.95 12.93
C TRP A 422 12.76 15.71 13.19
N LYS A 423 12.39 15.49 14.45
CA LYS A 423 11.48 14.43 14.85
C LYS A 423 10.73 14.76 16.14
N THR A 424 9.58 14.13 16.34
CA THR A 424 8.88 14.15 17.63
C THR A 424 9.63 13.32 18.68
N PRO A 425 9.49 13.65 19.99
CA PRO A 425 10.10 12.88 21.08
C PRO A 425 9.61 11.42 21.15
N GLY A 426 8.42 11.15 20.65
CA GLY A 426 7.78 9.84 20.67
C GLY A 426 6.61 9.75 19.70
N PRO A 427 5.88 8.62 19.70
CA PRO A 427 4.66 8.46 18.90
C PRO A 427 3.59 9.48 19.27
N VAL A 428 3.00 10.09 18.25
CA VAL A 428 1.90 11.05 18.36
C VAL A 428 0.58 10.29 18.19
N ARG A 429 -0.39 10.54 19.06
CA ARG A 429 -1.75 10.06 18.88
C ARG A 429 -2.40 10.75 17.67
N ALA A 430 -2.99 9.98 16.77
CA ALA A 430 -3.73 10.56 15.65
C ALA A 430 -4.98 11.33 16.13
N ASN A 431 -5.20 12.49 15.52
CA ASN A 431 -6.45 13.22 15.63
C ASN A 431 -7.14 13.24 14.26
N PRO A 432 -8.10 12.35 14.00
CA PRO A 432 -8.76 12.27 12.71
C PRO A 432 -9.64 13.49 12.41
N TRP A 433 -10.14 14.19 13.45
CA TRP A 433 -10.96 15.39 13.31
C TRP A 433 -10.11 16.63 13.57
N SER A 434 -9.71 17.30 12.50
CA SER A 434 -8.83 18.46 12.63
C SER A 434 -9.51 19.60 13.42
N PRO A 435 -8.83 20.17 14.45
CA PRO A 435 -9.39 21.30 15.22
C PRO A 435 -9.52 22.57 14.40
N TYR A 436 -8.94 22.62 13.21
CA TYR A 436 -9.00 23.76 12.28
C TYR A 436 -10.20 23.70 11.33
N ILE A 437 -11.00 22.64 11.37
CA ILE A 437 -12.23 22.53 10.59
C ILE A 437 -13.42 22.83 11.50
N PRO A 438 -14.24 23.85 11.17
CA PRO A 438 -15.40 24.21 11.97
C PRO A 438 -16.36 23.03 12.18
N GLY A 439 -16.82 22.85 13.42
CA GLY A 439 -17.76 21.81 13.81
C GLY A 439 -17.12 20.47 14.19
N ASN A 440 -15.79 20.29 14.02
CA ASN A 440 -15.10 19.09 14.43
C ASN A 440 -14.99 18.93 15.95
N ASP A 441 -15.10 20.01 16.70
CA ASP A 441 -15.20 20.02 18.17
C ASP A 441 -16.40 19.23 18.70
N LYS A 442 -17.43 19.04 17.86
CA LYS A 442 -18.65 18.26 18.18
C LYS A 442 -18.56 16.79 17.73
N LYS A 443 -17.54 16.43 16.94
CA LYS A 443 -17.40 15.08 16.43
C LYS A 443 -16.79 14.15 17.47
N LYS A 444 -17.30 12.92 17.52
CA LYS A 444 -16.80 11.90 18.44
C LYS A 444 -15.52 11.26 17.86
N ASP A 445 -14.55 11.07 18.71
CA ASP A 445 -13.30 10.38 18.38
C ASP A 445 -13.45 8.85 18.54
N VAL A 446 -14.54 8.32 18.02
CA VAL A 446 -14.85 6.88 17.94
C VAL A 446 -15.69 6.65 16.69
N PRO A 447 -15.51 5.54 15.96
CA PRO A 447 -16.38 5.20 14.86
C PRO A 447 -17.83 5.13 15.33
N GLU A 448 -18.75 5.68 14.54
CA GLU A 448 -20.18 5.51 14.81
C GLU A 448 -20.54 4.02 14.70
N LYS A 449 -21.39 3.55 15.61
CA LYS A 449 -21.96 2.20 15.48
C LYS A 449 -22.90 2.23 14.27
N SER A 450 -22.58 1.45 13.25
CA SER A 450 -23.48 1.21 12.11
C SER A 450 -24.70 0.44 12.53
#